data_d0869a8202c885c376613b19757fb465
#
_entry.id   d0869a8202c885c376613b19757fb465
#
_cell.length_a   1.000
_cell.length_b   1.000
_cell.length_c   1.000
_cell.angle_alpha   90.00
_cell.angle_beta   90.00
_cell.angle_gamma   90.00
#
_symmetry.space_group_name_H-M   'P 1'
#
loop_
_entity.id
_entity.type
_entity.pdbx_description
1 polymer ?
#
loop_
_entity_poly.entity_id
_entity_poly.type
_entity_poly.pdbx_seq_one_letter_code
_entity_poly.pdbx_strand_id
1 'polypeptide(L)'
;MKYKVKNTDDNNLRFEFAFTVEEIENEMRQYAQKNKKEYISDMTKQSSIRKHIITELVKKEYVKAAMQYTQEIYYSPVLNVIKDDKSGLVVSADVQISPVFKLGDYSVLSVTENELEEIERDIATVPEDNRATIRRYLLQSKLVEKLDNITEGTVPDTMASERAGQMMSAFEQHLDSNGKDIKDYYEDCDTNEHELYEDFMKEAKRQLHSRLSLYELAKAENLYATEEEYEAELRKLSDRSMMPVSRLREIFEKKEGAKLRQDIAIAKAAEFLGEIVDKRY
;
A
#
# COMPACT_ATOMS: atom_id res chain seq x y z
N MET A 1 14.62 -20.25 -19.26
CA MET A 1 14.07 -19.37 -18.21
C MET A 1 14.45 -19.98 -16.87
N LYS A 2 15.13 -19.23 -16.01
CA LYS A 2 15.60 -19.71 -14.70
C LYS A 2 14.52 -19.63 -13.61
N TYR A 3 13.31 -19.21 -13.93
CA TYR A 3 12.21 -19.08 -12.97
C TYR A 3 10.89 -19.57 -13.52
N LYS A 4 9.99 -19.94 -12.59
CA LYS A 4 8.58 -20.24 -12.87
C LYS A 4 7.74 -19.24 -12.08
N VAL A 5 6.60 -18.81 -12.65
CA VAL A 5 5.64 -17.96 -11.97
C VAL A 5 4.37 -18.76 -11.76
N LYS A 6 3.81 -18.70 -10.56
CA LYS A 6 2.54 -19.33 -10.18
C LYS A 6 1.68 -18.29 -9.45
N ASN A 7 0.42 -18.21 -9.80
CA ASN A 7 -0.56 -17.57 -8.93
C ASN A 7 -0.80 -18.49 -7.74
N THR A 8 -0.68 -17.95 -6.54
CA THR A 8 -1.00 -18.71 -5.32
C THR A 8 -2.42 -18.40 -4.85
N ASP A 9 -2.90 -17.19 -5.15
CA ASP A 9 -4.28 -16.72 -5.03
C ASP A 9 -4.47 -15.47 -5.90
N ASP A 10 -5.63 -14.80 -5.80
CA ASP A 10 -5.98 -13.67 -6.67
C ASP A 10 -5.03 -12.46 -6.54
N ASN A 11 -4.31 -12.34 -5.42
CA ASN A 11 -3.46 -11.18 -5.12
C ASN A 11 -2.01 -11.54 -4.83
N ASN A 12 -1.62 -12.82 -4.92
CA ASN A 12 -0.27 -13.28 -4.61
C ASN A 12 0.34 -14.09 -5.75
N LEU A 13 1.58 -13.71 -6.10
CA LEU A 13 2.39 -14.43 -7.06
C LEU A 13 3.58 -15.04 -6.38
N ARG A 14 3.93 -16.24 -6.81
CA ARG A 14 5.15 -16.92 -6.43
C ARG A 14 6.08 -17.05 -7.62
N PHE A 15 7.25 -16.43 -7.50
CA PHE A 15 8.38 -16.68 -8.41
C PHE A 15 9.25 -17.77 -7.81
N GLU A 16 9.43 -18.88 -8.49
CA GLU A 16 10.33 -19.95 -8.07
C GLU A 16 11.62 -19.88 -8.91
N PHE A 17 12.75 -19.66 -8.25
CA PHE A 17 14.08 -19.59 -8.84
C PHE A 17 14.84 -20.86 -8.52
N ALA A 18 15.43 -21.50 -9.54
CA ALA A 18 16.26 -22.68 -9.38
C ALA A 18 17.71 -22.36 -9.75
N PHE A 19 18.64 -22.66 -8.85
CA PHE A 19 20.08 -22.47 -9.03
C PHE A 19 20.80 -23.80 -8.89
N THR A 20 21.76 -24.05 -9.77
CA THR A 20 22.64 -25.21 -9.67
C THR A 20 23.71 -24.98 -8.61
N VAL A 21 24.29 -26.06 -8.10
CA VAL A 21 25.42 -25.98 -7.16
C VAL A 21 26.58 -25.20 -7.77
N GLU A 22 26.87 -25.44 -9.05
CA GLU A 22 27.95 -24.74 -9.79
C GLU A 22 27.72 -23.23 -9.87
N GLU A 23 26.50 -22.78 -10.10
CA GLU A 23 26.17 -21.34 -10.13
C GLU A 23 26.42 -20.69 -8.78
N ILE A 24 26.01 -21.33 -7.68
CA ILE A 24 26.24 -20.83 -6.33
C ILE A 24 27.74 -20.77 -6.02
N GLU A 25 28.50 -21.84 -6.33
CA GLU A 25 29.94 -21.89 -6.10
C GLU A 25 30.69 -20.82 -6.91
N ASN A 26 30.29 -20.59 -8.16
CA ASN A 26 30.89 -19.56 -9.01
C ASN A 26 30.69 -18.14 -8.42
N GLU A 27 29.50 -17.84 -7.95
CA GLU A 27 29.24 -16.55 -7.30
C GLU A 27 29.99 -16.41 -5.95
N MET A 28 30.10 -17.51 -5.20
CA MET A 28 30.92 -17.54 -3.98
C MET A 28 32.39 -17.25 -4.28
N ARG A 29 32.96 -17.82 -5.35
CA ARG A 29 34.33 -17.54 -5.79
C ARG A 29 34.52 -16.09 -6.22
N GLN A 30 33.57 -15.53 -7.01
CA GLN A 30 33.61 -14.13 -7.43
C GLN A 30 33.52 -13.18 -6.23
N TYR A 31 32.66 -13.46 -5.28
CA TYR A 31 32.53 -12.68 -4.04
C TYR A 31 33.83 -12.71 -3.23
N ALA A 32 34.46 -13.87 -3.07
CA ALA A 32 35.74 -14.04 -2.37
C ALA A 32 36.87 -13.24 -3.05
N GLN A 33 36.97 -13.31 -4.38
CA GLN A 33 37.94 -12.55 -5.16
C GLN A 33 37.76 -11.03 -5.04
N LYS A 34 36.51 -10.56 -5.16
CA LYS A 34 36.17 -9.13 -5.09
C LYS A 34 36.45 -8.52 -3.70
N ASN A 35 36.27 -9.28 -2.65
CA ASN A 35 36.41 -8.80 -1.26
C ASN A 35 37.80 -9.10 -0.66
N LYS A 36 38.77 -9.62 -1.43
CA LYS A 36 40.13 -9.99 -0.97
C LYS A 36 40.13 -10.84 0.32
N LYS A 37 39.05 -11.59 0.56
CA LYS A 37 38.92 -12.46 1.72
C LYS A 37 39.44 -13.84 1.32
N GLU A 38 40.44 -14.32 2.06
CA GLU A 38 40.81 -15.75 1.99
C GLU A 38 39.57 -16.60 2.19
N TYR A 39 39.51 -17.69 1.41
CA TYR A 39 38.43 -18.67 1.51
C TYR A 39 38.39 -19.18 2.96
N ILE A 40 37.44 -18.71 3.75
CA ILE A 40 37.45 -18.94 5.20
C ILE A 40 37.02 -20.38 5.43
N SER A 41 37.92 -21.17 6.01
CA SER A 41 37.71 -22.57 6.41
C SER A 41 36.70 -22.75 7.54
N ASP A 42 36.18 -21.66 8.12
CA ASP A 42 35.22 -21.67 9.20
C ASP A 42 33.79 -21.84 8.64
N MET A 43 33.16 -22.99 8.96
CA MET A 43 31.81 -23.36 8.48
C MET A 43 30.74 -22.32 8.83
N THR A 44 30.84 -21.62 9.97
CA THR A 44 29.86 -20.62 10.41
C THR A 44 29.92 -19.38 9.52
N LYS A 45 31.13 -18.95 9.14
CA LYS A 45 31.34 -17.81 8.24
C LYS A 45 30.97 -18.16 6.79
N GLN A 46 31.23 -19.40 6.36
CA GLN A 46 30.79 -19.91 5.05
C GLN A 46 29.23 -19.90 4.94
N SER A 47 28.54 -20.28 5.99
CA SER A 47 27.07 -20.26 6.05
C SER A 47 26.52 -18.82 5.87
N SER A 48 27.08 -17.84 6.56
CA SER A 48 26.65 -16.44 6.46
C SER A 48 26.95 -15.84 5.08
N ILE A 49 28.11 -16.14 4.51
CA ILE A 49 28.50 -15.71 3.16
C ILE A 49 27.59 -16.38 2.13
N ARG A 50 27.32 -17.67 2.26
CA ARG A 50 26.41 -18.40 1.37
C ARG A 50 25.00 -17.82 1.39
N LYS A 51 24.47 -17.53 2.58
CA LYS A 51 23.15 -16.90 2.73
C LYS A 51 23.10 -15.52 2.06
N HIS A 52 24.12 -14.71 2.22
CA HIS A 52 24.23 -13.41 1.56
C HIS A 52 24.25 -13.55 0.03
N ILE A 53 25.05 -14.46 -0.51
CA ILE A 53 25.16 -14.69 -1.95
C ILE A 53 23.85 -15.20 -2.53
N ILE A 54 23.16 -16.13 -1.86
CA ILE A 54 21.86 -16.60 -2.26
C ILE A 54 20.87 -15.43 -2.34
N THR A 55 20.86 -14.55 -1.33
CA THR A 55 19.98 -13.37 -1.32
C THR A 55 20.27 -12.44 -2.51
N GLU A 56 21.54 -12.20 -2.83
CA GLU A 56 21.91 -11.33 -3.96
C GLU A 56 21.61 -11.98 -5.32
N LEU A 57 21.81 -13.29 -5.46
CA LEU A 57 21.42 -14.04 -6.66
C LEU A 57 19.91 -13.97 -6.90
N VAL A 58 19.13 -14.24 -5.85
CA VAL A 58 17.67 -14.19 -5.95
C VAL A 58 17.20 -12.77 -6.27
N LYS A 59 17.73 -11.75 -5.62
CA LYS A 59 17.40 -10.34 -5.92
C LYS A 59 17.65 -10.00 -7.38
N LYS A 60 18.81 -10.39 -7.91
CA LYS A 60 19.20 -10.12 -9.30
C LYS A 60 18.24 -10.77 -10.31
N GLU A 61 17.88 -12.02 -10.10
CA GLU A 61 16.95 -12.73 -10.98
C GLU A 61 15.50 -12.28 -10.77
N TYR A 62 15.12 -11.97 -9.53
CA TYR A 62 13.80 -11.42 -9.20
C TYR A 62 13.53 -10.09 -9.90
N VAL A 63 14.47 -9.14 -9.86
CA VAL A 63 14.31 -7.84 -10.54
C VAL A 63 14.07 -8.04 -12.04
N LYS A 64 14.80 -8.96 -12.69
CA LYS A 64 14.60 -9.28 -14.11
C LYS A 64 13.23 -9.90 -14.37
N ALA A 65 12.77 -10.79 -13.49
CA ALA A 65 11.49 -11.45 -13.61
C ALA A 65 10.33 -10.46 -13.38
N ALA A 66 10.45 -9.62 -12.35
CA ALA A 66 9.45 -8.61 -12.01
C ALA A 66 9.28 -7.56 -13.13
N MET A 67 10.39 -7.13 -13.77
CA MET A 67 10.32 -6.20 -14.91
C MET A 67 9.58 -6.77 -16.13
N GLN A 68 9.46 -8.08 -16.24
CA GLN A 68 8.72 -8.74 -17.33
C GLN A 68 7.23 -8.94 -16.97
N TYR A 69 6.86 -8.66 -15.74
CA TYR A 69 5.49 -8.80 -15.28
C TYR A 69 4.77 -7.45 -15.39
N THR A 70 3.56 -7.46 -15.94
CA THR A 70 2.78 -6.25 -16.22
C THR A 70 1.95 -5.77 -15.04
N GLN A 71 1.76 -6.62 -14.02
CA GLN A 71 1.00 -6.26 -12.82
C GLN A 71 1.89 -5.52 -11.82
N GLU A 72 1.32 -4.52 -11.17
CA GLU A 72 2.00 -3.74 -10.16
C GLU A 72 2.29 -4.58 -8.91
N ILE A 73 3.57 -4.68 -8.53
CA ILE A 73 4.01 -5.38 -7.33
C ILE A 73 3.99 -4.39 -6.18
N TYR A 74 3.18 -4.68 -5.17
CA TYR A 74 2.89 -3.74 -4.07
C TYR A 74 3.94 -3.78 -2.95
N TYR A 75 4.50 -4.96 -2.67
CA TYR A 75 5.46 -5.16 -1.58
C TYR A 75 6.73 -5.83 -2.03
N SER A 76 7.78 -5.67 -1.22
CA SER A 76 9.03 -6.42 -1.39
C SER A 76 8.76 -7.92 -1.24
N PRO A 77 9.43 -8.77 -2.04
CA PRO A 77 9.22 -10.21 -1.98
C PRO A 77 9.61 -10.81 -0.63
N VAL A 78 8.79 -11.74 -0.15
CA VAL A 78 9.16 -12.64 0.95
C VAL A 78 9.90 -13.83 0.35
N LEU A 79 11.16 -14.02 0.75
CA LEU A 79 12.00 -15.10 0.23
C LEU A 79 11.94 -16.33 1.13
N ASN A 80 11.60 -17.47 0.55
CA ASN A 80 11.55 -18.75 1.23
C ASN A 80 12.42 -19.79 0.50
N VAL A 81 13.28 -20.48 1.24
CA VAL A 81 14.06 -21.60 0.68
C VAL A 81 13.16 -22.84 0.63
N ILE A 82 12.83 -23.29 -0.58
CA ILE A 82 12.01 -24.48 -0.80
C ILE A 82 12.89 -25.73 -0.75
N LYS A 83 14.10 -25.66 -1.32
CA LYS A 83 15.02 -26.76 -1.42
C LYS A 83 16.45 -26.24 -1.39
N ASP A 84 17.31 -26.92 -0.61
CA ASP A 84 18.75 -26.66 -0.56
C ASP A 84 19.47 -27.97 -0.27
N ASP A 85 19.91 -28.64 -1.32
CA ASP A 85 20.60 -29.93 -1.23
C ASP A 85 21.70 -30.10 -2.30
N LYS A 86 22.25 -31.31 -2.40
CA LYS A 86 23.32 -31.66 -3.36
C LYS A 86 22.90 -31.53 -4.85
N SER A 87 21.61 -31.40 -5.13
CA SER A 87 21.10 -31.22 -6.50
C SER A 87 20.92 -29.76 -6.88
N GLY A 88 21.00 -28.83 -5.93
CA GLY A 88 20.87 -27.39 -6.12
C GLY A 88 19.98 -26.72 -5.09
N LEU A 89 19.66 -25.47 -5.37
CA LEU A 89 18.86 -24.58 -4.54
C LEU A 89 17.60 -24.17 -5.28
N VAL A 90 16.46 -24.22 -4.61
CA VAL A 90 15.20 -23.63 -5.07
C VAL A 90 14.70 -22.64 -4.03
N VAL A 91 14.48 -21.39 -4.46
CA VAL A 91 13.97 -20.31 -3.61
C VAL A 91 12.70 -19.76 -4.23
N SER A 92 11.65 -19.58 -3.41
CA SER A 92 10.50 -18.78 -3.81
C SER A 92 10.67 -17.34 -3.38
N ALA A 93 10.18 -16.43 -4.23
CA ALA A 93 9.91 -15.05 -3.89
C ALA A 93 8.39 -14.87 -3.99
N ASP A 94 7.74 -14.77 -2.84
CA ASP A 94 6.31 -14.55 -2.75
C ASP A 94 6.07 -13.05 -2.73
N VAL A 95 5.29 -12.56 -3.69
CA VAL A 95 5.01 -11.14 -3.86
C VAL A 95 3.52 -10.89 -3.88
N GLN A 96 3.11 -9.78 -3.30
CA GLN A 96 1.76 -9.29 -3.40
C GLN A 96 1.65 -8.34 -4.58
N ILE A 97 0.70 -8.63 -5.46
CA ILE A 97 0.32 -7.76 -6.56
C ILE A 97 -0.81 -6.83 -6.15
N SER A 98 -0.95 -5.73 -6.89
CA SER A 98 -2.07 -4.82 -6.70
C SER A 98 -3.38 -5.58 -6.84
N PRO A 99 -4.32 -5.44 -5.90
CA PRO A 99 -5.61 -6.09 -6.01
C PRO A 99 -6.37 -5.56 -7.22
N VAL A 100 -7.08 -6.44 -7.89
CA VAL A 100 -7.89 -6.08 -9.05
C VAL A 100 -9.25 -5.59 -8.55
N PHE A 101 -9.54 -4.33 -8.85
CA PHE A 101 -10.83 -3.71 -8.62
C PHE A 101 -11.51 -3.43 -9.95
N LYS A 102 -12.81 -3.62 -10.00
CA LYS A 102 -13.63 -3.41 -11.18
C LYS A 102 -14.71 -2.39 -10.87
N LEU A 103 -14.58 -1.23 -11.49
CA LEU A 103 -15.53 -0.13 -11.34
C LEU A 103 -16.83 -0.47 -12.06
N GLY A 104 -17.96 -0.28 -11.35
CA GLY A 104 -19.30 -0.34 -11.96
C GLY A 104 -19.66 0.94 -12.71
N ASP A 105 -20.92 1.06 -13.12
CA ASP A 105 -21.41 2.26 -13.79
C ASP A 105 -21.60 3.42 -12.79
N TYR A 106 -20.60 4.30 -12.73
CA TYR A 106 -20.61 5.48 -11.87
C TYR A 106 -21.35 6.69 -12.47
N SER A 107 -21.80 6.64 -13.73
CA SER A 107 -22.53 7.73 -14.37
C SER A 107 -23.91 7.98 -13.71
N VAL A 108 -24.45 6.96 -13.07
CA VAL A 108 -25.74 6.99 -12.37
C VAL A 108 -25.65 7.40 -10.89
N LEU A 109 -24.45 7.64 -10.37
CA LEU A 109 -24.27 8.03 -8.99
C LEU A 109 -24.98 9.34 -8.68
N SER A 110 -25.85 9.30 -7.66
CA SER A 110 -26.59 10.47 -7.18
C SER A 110 -26.91 10.32 -5.69
N VAL A 111 -27.07 11.45 -5.01
CA VAL A 111 -27.56 11.51 -3.65
C VAL A 111 -29.08 11.54 -3.70
N THR A 112 -29.76 10.72 -2.92
CA THR A 112 -31.22 10.64 -2.87
C THR A 112 -31.80 11.80 -2.05
N GLU A 113 -33.11 12.08 -2.21
CA GLU A 113 -33.80 13.12 -1.44
C GLU A 113 -33.70 12.87 0.07
N ASN A 114 -33.87 11.62 0.51
CA ASN A 114 -33.76 11.28 1.95
C ASN A 114 -32.34 11.55 2.50
N GLU A 115 -31.29 11.22 1.73
CA GLU A 115 -29.90 11.50 2.11
C GLU A 115 -29.62 13.01 2.15
N LEU A 116 -30.22 13.78 1.25
CA LEU A 116 -30.13 15.25 1.27
C LEU A 116 -30.78 15.79 2.54
N GLU A 117 -31.98 15.31 2.91
CA GLU A 117 -32.67 15.73 4.14
C GLU A 117 -31.88 15.37 5.41
N GLU A 118 -31.17 14.22 5.41
CA GLU A 118 -30.28 13.84 6.51
C GLU A 118 -29.11 14.83 6.62
N ILE A 119 -28.46 15.12 5.51
CA ILE A 119 -27.35 16.07 5.45
C ILE A 119 -27.81 17.47 5.93
N GLU A 120 -28.96 17.95 5.47
CA GLU A 120 -29.48 19.25 5.89
C GLU A 120 -29.79 19.30 7.40
N ARG A 121 -30.25 18.20 7.99
CA ARG A 121 -30.44 18.09 9.44
C ARG A 121 -29.10 18.12 10.19
N ASP A 122 -28.10 17.40 9.70
CA ASP A 122 -26.79 17.31 10.33
C ASP A 122 -26.07 18.68 10.33
N ILE A 123 -26.15 19.42 9.23
CA ILE A 123 -25.53 20.72 9.12
C ILE A 123 -26.29 21.86 9.85
N ALA A 124 -27.55 21.63 10.23
CA ALA A 124 -28.35 22.64 10.94
C ALA A 124 -27.69 23.12 12.24
N THR A 125 -26.95 22.23 12.92
CA THR A 125 -26.20 22.53 14.16
C THR A 125 -24.83 23.13 13.93
N VAL A 126 -24.35 23.17 12.67
CA VAL A 126 -23.03 23.68 12.30
C VAL A 126 -23.08 25.21 12.17
N PRO A 127 -22.01 25.95 12.62
CA PRO A 127 -21.89 27.39 12.40
C PRO A 127 -22.03 27.74 10.91
N GLU A 128 -22.73 28.85 10.62
CA GLU A 128 -23.13 29.25 9.26
C GLU A 128 -21.94 29.34 8.29
N ASP A 129 -20.82 29.87 8.74
CA ASP A 129 -19.58 30.03 7.95
C ASP A 129 -19.01 28.69 7.44
N ASN A 130 -19.31 27.60 8.11
CA ASN A 130 -18.78 26.26 7.78
C ASN A 130 -19.80 25.36 7.06
N ARG A 131 -21.09 25.75 7.03
CA ARG A 131 -22.17 24.87 6.50
C ARG A 131 -21.95 24.47 5.06
N ALA A 132 -21.59 25.40 4.19
CA ALA A 132 -21.35 25.09 2.78
C ALA A 132 -20.22 24.07 2.58
N THR A 133 -19.11 24.25 3.32
CA THR A 133 -17.95 23.35 3.25
C THR A 133 -18.31 21.97 3.77
N ILE A 134 -18.99 21.87 4.91
CA ILE A 134 -19.37 20.60 5.52
C ILE A 134 -20.45 19.90 4.66
N ARG A 135 -21.43 20.65 4.13
CA ARG A 135 -22.42 20.12 3.20
C ARG A 135 -21.77 19.45 1.99
N ARG A 136 -20.86 20.17 1.34
CA ARG A 136 -20.10 19.63 0.19
C ARG A 136 -19.34 18.37 0.55
N TYR A 137 -18.67 18.37 1.70
CA TYR A 137 -17.95 17.20 2.21
C TYR A 137 -18.86 16.00 2.45
N LEU A 138 -20.03 16.18 3.08
CA LEU A 138 -20.99 15.11 3.34
C LEU A 138 -21.59 14.55 2.05
N LEU A 139 -21.94 15.40 1.10
CA LEU A 139 -22.43 14.98 -0.22
C LEU A 139 -21.36 14.17 -0.97
N GLN A 140 -20.12 14.64 -0.98
CA GLN A 140 -19.00 13.94 -1.59
C GLN A 140 -18.76 12.59 -0.90
N SER A 141 -18.82 12.53 0.43
CA SER A 141 -18.68 11.29 1.20
C SER A 141 -19.77 10.26 0.84
N LYS A 142 -21.01 10.70 0.64
CA LYS A 142 -22.10 9.83 0.17
C LYS A 142 -21.84 9.29 -1.24
N LEU A 143 -21.31 10.10 -2.14
CA LEU A 143 -20.96 9.62 -3.48
C LEU A 143 -19.79 8.63 -3.45
N VAL A 144 -18.80 8.81 -2.57
CA VAL A 144 -17.72 7.84 -2.36
C VAL A 144 -18.29 6.51 -1.84
N GLU A 145 -19.18 6.54 -0.83
CA GLU A 145 -19.85 5.35 -0.32
C GLU A 145 -20.61 4.59 -1.43
N LYS A 146 -21.31 5.32 -2.28
CA LYS A 146 -22.04 4.73 -3.42
C LYS A 146 -21.08 4.19 -4.49
N LEU A 147 -19.96 4.83 -4.71
CA LEU A 147 -18.89 4.33 -5.59
C LEU A 147 -18.35 2.99 -5.07
N ASP A 148 -18.11 2.91 -3.75
CA ASP A 148 -17.66 1.68 -3.10
C ASP A 148 -18.64 0.53 -3.29
N ASN A 149 -19.92 0.81 -3.18
CA ASN A 149 -20.99 -0.21 -3.33
C ASN A 149 -21.12 -0.78 -4.75
N ILE A 150 -20.71 -0.01 -5.76
CA ILE A 150 -20.71 -0.47 -7.18
C ILE A 150 -19.33 -0.98 -7.65
N THR A 151 -18.30 -0.89 -6.82
CA THR A 151 -16.96 -1.34 -7.16
C THR A 151 -16.73 -2.74 -6.62
N GLU A 152 -16.50 -3.69 -7.51
CA GLU A 152 -16.18 -5.08 -7.17
C GLU A 152 -14.67 -5.23 -6.94
N GLY A 153 -14.29 -5.84 -5.82
CA GLY A 153 -12.90 -6.12 -5.49
C GLY A 153 -12.75 -6.56 -4.04
N THR A 154 -11.64 -7.19 -3.73
CA THR A 154 -11.33 -7.64 -2.37
C THR A 154 -10.02 -7.04 -1.91
N VAL A 155 -10.03 -6.40 -0.76
CA VAL A 155 -8.81 -5.90 -0.10
C VAL A 155 -8.09 -7.08 0.53
N PRO A 156 -6.82 -7.35 0.17
CA PRO A 156 -6.04 -8.42 0.77
C PRO A 156 -5.84 -8.22 2.28
N ASP A 157 -5.90 -9.31 3.04
CA ASP A 157 -5.73 -9.25 4.51
C ASP A 157 -4.36 -8.70 4.92
N THR A 158 -3.32 -8.94 4.12
CA THR A 158 -1.98 -8.39 4.35
C THR A 158 -1.95 -6.86 4.26
N MET A 159 -2.66 -6.25 3.29
CA MET A 159 -2.79 -4.80 3.19
C MET A 159 -3.61 -4.24 4.35
N ALA A 160 -4.71 -4.92 4.69
CA ALA A 160 -5.57 -4.52 5.79
C ALA A 160 -4.85 -4.58 7.13
N SER A 161 -4.07 -5.66 7.40
CA SER A 161 -3.32 -5.81 8.65
C SER A 161 -2.21 -4.78 8.80
N GLU A 162 -1.50 -4.44 7.72
CA GLU A 162 -0.51 -3.35 7.77
C GLU A 162 -1.17 -2.01 8.10
N ARG A 163 -2.30 -1.71 7.45
CA ARG A 163 -3.05 -0.48 7.73
C ARG A 163 -3.64 -0.46 9.14
N ALA A 164 -4.20 -1.57 9.62
CA ALA A 164 -4.72 -1.71 10.98
C ALA A 164 -3.61 -1.50 12.03
N GLY A 165 -2.41 -2.06 11.80
CA GLY A 165 -1.25 -1.83 12.66
C GLY A 165 -0.84 -0.37 12.72
N GLN A 166 -0.87 0.35 11.59
CA GLN A 166 -0.61 1.80 11.57
C GLN A 166 -1.69 2.58 12.34
N MET A 167 -2.97 2.19 12.21
CA MET A 167 -4.08 2.82 12.94
C MET A 167 -3.97 2.57 14.43
N MET A 168 -3.63 1.34 14.84
CA MET A 168 -3.38 0.99 16.25
C MET A 168 -2.26 1.85 16.84
N SER A 169 -1.10 1.92 16.17
CA SER A 169 0.03 2.74 16.63
C SER A 169 -0.30 4.23 16.71
N ALA A 170 -1.08 4.76 15.76
CA ALA A 170 -1.53 6.15 15.80
C ALA A 170 -2.51 6.40 16.94
N PHE A 171 -3.38 5.43 17.22
CA PHE A 171 -4.32 5.50 18.33
C PHE A 171 -3.61 5.50 19.70
N GLU A 172 -2.65 4.59 19.88
CA GLU A 172 -1.81 4.55 21.09
C GLU A 172 -1.08 5.89 21.30
N GLN A 173 -0.43 6.41 20.25
CA GLN A 173 0.23 7.73 20.31
C GLN A 173 -0.72 8.86 20.67
N HIS A 174 -1.96 8.80 20.18
CA HIS A 174 -2.98 9.78 20.51
C HIS A 174 -3.38 9.70 21.99
N LEU A 175 -3.56 8.49 22.53
CA LEU A 175 -3.84 8.28 23.95
C LEU A 175 -2.69 8.82 24.81
N ASP A 176 -1.46 8.44 24.51
CA ASP A 176 -0.25 8.90 25.22
C ASP A 176 -0.15 10.42 25.23
N SER A 177 -0.41 11.06 24.08
CA SER A 177 -0.37 12.53 23.94
C SER A 177 -1.42 13.23 24.81
N ASN A 178 -2.52 12.53 25.13
CA ASN A 178 -3.56 13.02 26.04
C ASN A 178 -3.39 12.53 27.49
N GLY A 179 -2.26 11.88 27.81
CA GLY A 179 -1.94 11.40 29.15
C GLY A 179 -2.79 10.18 29.57
N LYS A 180 -3.30 9.42 28.63
CA LYS A 180 -4.08 8.20 28.84
C LYS A 180 -3.25 6.96 28.47
N ASP A 181 -3.32 5.91 29.28
CA ASP A 181 -2.77 4.59 28.94
C ASP A 181 -3.79 3.79 28.11
N ILE A 182 -3.31 2.98 27.18
CA ILE A 182 -4.15 2.07 26.40
C ILE A 182 -4.90 1.06 27.28
N LYS A 183 -4.34 0.70 28.44
CA LYS A 183 -4.98 -0.20 29.39
C LYS A 183 -6.20 0.44 30.05
N ASP A 184 -6.10 1.73 30.40
CA ASP A 184 -7.22 2.48 30.94
C ASP A 184 -8.36 2.55 29.90
N TYR A 185 -8.01 2.71 28.62
CA TYR A 185 -8.98 2.66 27.53
C TYR A 185 -9.68 1.30 27.43
N TYR A 186 -8.94 0.18 27.57
CA TYR A 186 -9.55 -1.16 27.56
C TYR A 186 -10.53 -1.36 28.70
N GLU A 187 -10.20 -0.87 29.90
CA GLU A 187 -11.07 -0.93 31.07
C GLU A 187 -12.30 -0.03 30.92
N ASP A 188 -12.10 1.22 30.47
CA ASP A 188 -13.18 2.21 30.31
C ASP A 188 -14.20 1.80 29.22
N CYS A 189 -13.76 1.11 28.18
CA CYS A 189 -14.58 0.72 27.04
C CYS A 189 -15.05 -0.76 27.08
N ASP A 190 -14.70 -1.52 28.13
CA ASP A 190 -15.00 -2.96 28.25
C ASP A 190 -14.56 -3.75 27.01
N THR A 191 -13.33 -3.50 26.55
CA THR A 191 -12.74 -4.10 25.34
C THR A 191 -11.33 -4.62 25.63
N ASN A 192 -10.70 -5.18 24.61
CA ASN A 192 -9.34 -5.69 24.70
C ASN A 192 -8.56 -5.45 23.40
N GLU A 193 -7.24 -5.69 23.43
CA GLU A 193 -6.35 -5.50 22.28
C GLU A 193 -6.84 -6.24 21.02
N HIS A 194 -7.34 -7.47 21.18
CA HIS A 194 -7.79 -8.28 20.05
C HIS A 194 -9.06 -7.69 19.40
N GLU A 195 -10.06 -7.31 20.22
CA GLU A 195 -11.30 -6.70 19.71
C GLU A 195 -11.03 -5.36 19.04
N LEU A 196 -10.21 -4.52 19.66
CA LEU A 196 -9.81 -3.24 19.07
C LEU A 196 -9.07 -3.44 17.75
N TYR A 197 -8.16 -4.43 17.67
CA TYR A 197 -7.45 -4.77 16.44
C TYR A 197 -8.41 -5.25 15.35
N GLU A 198 -9.38 -6.10 15.67
CA GLU A 198 -10.41 -6.55 14.72
C GLU A 198 -11.26 -5.39 14.18
N ASP A 199 -11.57 -4.41 15.01
CA ASP A 199 -12.29 -3.22 14.58
C ASP A 199 -11.42 -2.34 13.67
N PHE A 200 -10.12 -2.19 13.97
CA PHE A 200 -9.20 -1.54 13.05
C PHE A 200 -9.02 -2.32 11.75
N MET A 201 -9.05 -3.64 11.77
CA MET A 201 -9.02 -4.47 10.56
C MET A 201 -10.24 -4.21 9.65
N LYS A 202 -11.44 -4.14 10.22
CA LYS A 202 -12.67 -3.82 9.46
C LYS A 202 -12.58 -2.42 8.85
N GLU A 203 -12.18 -1.44 9.67
CA GLU A 203 -12.05 -0.05 9.20
C GLU A 203 -10.92 0.10 8.16
N ALA A 204 -9.80 -0.58 8.33
CA ALA A 204 -8.71 -0.63 7.37
C ALA A 204 -9.17 -1.19 6.01
N LYS A 205 -9.93 -2.29 6.03
CA LYS A 205 -10.52 -2.85 4.80
C LYS A 205 -11.44 -1.85 4.12
N ARG A 206 -12.31 -1.17 4.88
CA ARG A 206 -13.21 -0.14 4.36
C ARG A 206 -12.44 1.02 3.71
N GLN A 207 -11.46 1.59 4.44
CA GLN A 207 -10.65 2.70 3.94
C GLN A 207 -9.86 2.33 2.68
N LEU A 208 -9.27 1.14 2.67
CA LEU A 208 -8.52 0.65 1.51
C LEU A 208 -9.42 0.37 0.32
N HIS A 209 -10.64 -0.15 0.55
CA HIS A 209 -11.63 -0.36 -0.51
C HIS A 209 -11.99 0.98 -1.16
N SER A 210 -12.40 1.99 -0.36
CA SER A 210 -12.72 3.33 -0.87
C SER A 210 -11.54 3.96 -1.63
N ARG A 211 -10.33 3.79 -1.11
CA ARG A 211 -9.11 4.29 -1.76
C ARG A 211 -8.89 3.63 -3.14
N LEU A 212 -9.08 2.32 -3.24
CA LEU A 212 -8.92 1.57 -4.47
C LEU A 212 -10.06 1.87 -5.46
N SER A 213 -11.30 2.03 -4.98
CA SER A 213 -12.44 2.47 -5.81
C SER A 213 -12.19 3.83 -6.44
N LEU A 214 -11.71 4.81 -5.65
CA LEU A 214 -11.34 6.13 -6.16
C LEU A 214 -10.17 6.07 -7.16
N TYR A 215 -9.22 5.16 -6.94
CA TYR A 215 -8.12 4.98 -7.89
C TYR A 215 -8.59 4.39 -9.23
N GLU A 216 -9.53 3.44 -9.20
CA GLU A 216 -10.17 2.94 -10.43
C GLU A 216 -10.95 4.05 -11.16
N LEU A 217 -11.67 4.92 -10.43
CA LEU A 217 -12.31 6.09 -11.01
C LEU A 217 -11.28 7.06 -11.61
N ALA A 218 -10.16 7.30 -10.92
CA ALA A 218 -9.08 8.13 -11.45
C ALA A 218 -8.53 7.60 -12.78
N LYS A 219 -8.37 6.27 -12.88
CA LYS A 219 -7.93 5.63 -14.14
C LYS A 219 -8.97 5.75 -15.25
N ALA A 220 -10.26 5.52 -14.92
CA ALA A 220 -11.36 5.63 -15.89
C ALA A 220 -11.48 7.04 -16.48
N GLU A 221 -11.30 8.07 -15.65
CA GLU A 221 -11.38 9.48 -16.03
C GLU A 221 -10.02 10.09 -16.44
N ASN A 222 -8.94 9.29 -16.50
CA ASN A 222 -7.57 9.75 -16.83
C ASN A 222 -7.06 10.88 -15.93
N LEU A 223 -7.42 10.86 -14.64
CA LEU A 223 -7.05 11.85 -13.62
C LEU A 223 -5.65 11.61 -13.05
N TYR A 224 -4.69 11.34 -13.89
CA TYR A 224 -3.32 11.11 -13.47
C TYR A 224 -2.67 12.40 -12.94
N ALA A 225 -1.69 12.24 -12.02
CA ALA A 225 -0.90 13.34 -11.53
C ALA A 225 -0.03 13.94 -12.62
N THR A 226 -0.09 15.25 -12.82
CA THR A 226 0.86 15.98 -13.65
C THR A 226 2.16 16.24 -12.89
N GLU A 227 3.22 16.64 -13.59
CA GLU A 227 4.48 16.97 -12.94
C GLU A 227 4.34 18.22 -12.05
N GLU A 228 3.54 19.18 -12.45
CA GLU A 228 3.26 20.39 -11.67
C GLU A 228 2.54 20.06 -10.37
N GLU A 229 1.54 19.17 -10.41
CA GLU A 229 0.81 18.70 -9.23
C GLU A 229 1.73 17.90 -8.29
N TYR A 230 2.58 17.05 -8.83
CA TYR A 230 3.58 16.30 -8.06
C TYR A 230 4.56 17.23 -7.34
N GLU A 231 5.09 18.23 -8.04
CA GLU A 231 5.98 19.23 -7.45
C GLU A 231 5.27 20.11 -6.40
N ALA A 232 4.01 20.45 -6.63
CA ALA A 232 3.20 21.17 -5.66
C ALA A 232 3.00 20.38 -4.36
N GLU A 233 2.76 19.07 -4.48
CA GLU A 233 2.59 18.21 -3.30
C GLU A 233 3.90 18.00 -2.55
N LEU A 234 5.03 17.87 -3.25
CA LEU A 234 6.36 17.84 -2.61
C LEU A 234 6.65 19.13 -1.82
N ARG A 235 6.21 20.31 -2.31
CA ARG A 235 6.35 21.58 -1.57
C ARG A 235 5.50 21.58 -0.29
N LYS A 236 4.23 21.14 -0.36
CA LYS A 236 3.37 21.00 0.82
C LYS A 236 3.97 20.06 1.87
N LEU A 237 4.54 18.94 1.43
CA LEU A 237 5.23 17.99 2.30
C LEU A 237 6.50 18.61 2.91
N SER A 238 7.24 19.41 2.14
CA SER A 238 8.41 20.15 2.61
C SER A 238 8.04 21.13 3.75
N ASP A 239 6.97 21.90 3.56
CA ASP A 239 6.50 22.86 4.55
C ASP A 239 6.05 22.17 5.85
N ARG A 240 5.40 21.00 5.75
CA ARG A 240 4.94 20.23 6.91
C ARG A 240 6.06 19.52 7.65
N SER A 241 7.02 18.96 6.93
CA SER A 241 8.11 18.16 7.49
C SER A 241 9.37 18.96 7.82
N MET A 242 9.43 20.22 7.43
CA MET A 242 10.63 21.08 7.48
C MET A 242 11.84 20.44 6.78
N MET A 243 11.60 19.58 5.79
CA MET A 243 12.62 18.90 4.99
C MET A 243 12.72 19.58 3.62
N PRO A 244 13.93 19.87 3.10
CA PRO A 244 14.10 20.47 1.77
C PRO A 244 13.43 19.64 0.66
N VAL A 245 12.76 20.30 -0.30
CA VAL A 245 12.10 19.65 -1.44
C VAL A 245 13.03 18.72 -2.21
N SER A 246 14.30 19.13 -2.39
CA SER A 246 15.32 18.30 -3.06
C SER A 246 15.54 16.96 -2.36
N ARG A 247 15.50 16.95 -1.02
CA ARG A 247 15.66 15.73 -0.22
C ARG A 247 14.43 14.85 -0.28
N LEU A 248 13.24 15.45 -0.21
CA LEU A 248 11.98 14.73 -0.40
C LEU A 248 11.92 14.10 -1.78
N ARG A 249 12.26 14.85 -2.84
CA ARG A 249 12.31 14.31 -4.20
C ARG A 249 13.23 13.09 -4.30
N GLU A 250 14.45 13.16 -3.75
CA GLU A 250 15.37 12.02 -3.74
C GLU A 250 14.79 10.77 -3.05
N ILE A 251 14.06 10.96 -1.95
CA ILE A 251 13.41 9.87 -1.21
C ILE A 251 12.27 9.29 -2.03
N PHE A 252 11.39 10.14 -2.55
CA PHE A 252 10.20 9.71 -3.29
C PHE A 252 10.57 9.07 -4.64
N GLU A 253 11.51 9.62 -5.41
CA GLU A 253 11.98 9.03 -6.66
C GLU A 253 12.57 7.62 -6.46
N LYS A 254 13.22 7.37 -5.33
CA LYS A 254 13.85 6.08 -5.04
C LYS A 254 12.87 5.02 -4.52
N LYS A 255 11.80 5.41 -3.82
CA LYS A 255 10.97 4.45 -3.06
C LYS A 255 9.46 4.65 -3.20
N GLU A 256 8.96 5.86 -3.30
CA GLU A 256 7.53 6.16 -3.09
C GLU A 256 6.91 7.10 -4.15
N GLY A 257 7.62 7.42 -5.22
CA GLY A 257 7.14 8.37 -6.23
C GLY A 257 5.86 7.91 -6.93
N ALA A 258 5.72 6.61 -7.19
CA ALA A 258 4.50 6.04 -7.74
C ALA A 258 3.33 6.20 -6.76
N LYS A 259 3.55 5.98 -5.45
CA LYS A 259 2.52 6.12 -4.41
C LYS A 259 2.04 7.56 -4.28
N LEU A 260 2.94 8.53 -4.27
CA LEU A 260 2.55 9.96 -4.21
C LEU A 260 1.73 10.38 -5.44
N ARG A 261 2.09 9.92 -6.64
CA ARG A 261 1.31 10.17 -7.85
C ARG A 261 -0.07 9.50 -7.78
N GLN A 262 -0.16 8.31 -7.21
CA GLN A 262 -1.42 7.63 -6.95
C GLN A 262 -2.28 8.40 -5.94
N ASP A 263 -1.69 8.93 -4.86
CA ASP A 263 -2.40 9.74 -3.87
C ASP A 263 -3.00 11.02 -4.50
N ILE A 264 -2.24 11.67 -5.39
CA ILE A 264 -2.72 12.82 -6.14
C ILE A 264 -3.89 12.44 -7.07
N ALA A 265 -3.78 11.32 -7.78
CA ALA A 265 -4.84 10.82 -8.66
C ALA A 265 -6.13 10.51 -7.87
N ILE A 266 -6.01 9.89 -6.70
CA ILE A 266 -7.14 9.60 -5.81
C ILE A 266 -7.79 10.89 -5.30
N ALA A 267 -7.00 11.90 -4.93
CA ALA A 267 -7.53 13.20 -4.52
C ALA A 267 -8.31 13.87 -5.66
N LYS A 268 -7.79 13.82 -6.89
CA LYS A 268 -8.49 14.31 -8.10
C LYS A 268 -9.79 13.56 -8.38
N ALA A 269 -9.83 12.25 -8.17
CA ALA A 269 -11.07 11.48 -8.30
C ALA A 269 -12.11 11.88 -7.26
N ALA A 270 -11.69 12.14 -6.02
CA ALA A 270 -12.57 12.65 -5.00
C ALA A 270 -13.09 14.07 -5.34
N GLU A 271 -12.23 14.95 -5.87
CA GLU A 271 -12.64 16.27 -6.37
C GLU A 271 -13.63 16.17 -7.55
N PHE A 272 -13.40 15.24 -8.47
CA PHE A 272 -14.32 14.96 -9.57
C PHE A 272 -15.72 14.59 -9.08
N LEU A 273 -15.84 13.76 -8.04
CA LEU A 273 -17.12 13.49 -7.39
C LEU A 273 -17.71 14.75 -6.76
N GLY A 274 -16.88 15.62 -6.16
CA GLY A 274 -17.28 16.92 -5.65
C GLY A 274 -17.87 17.84 -6.72
N GLU A 275 -17.30 17.85 -7.93
CA GLU A 275 -17.84 18.62 -9.07
C GLU A 275 -19.22 18.09 -9.54
N ILE A 276 -19.46 16.77 -9.42
CA ILE A 276 -20.78 16.20 -9.68
C ILE A 276 -21.80 16.76 -8.67
N VAL A 277 -21.40 16.87 -7.41
CA VAL A 277 -22.21 17.50 -6.35
C VAL A 277 -22.53 18.94 -6.73
N ASP A 278 -21.52 19.74 -7.05
CA ASP A 278 -21.68 21.17 -7.34
C ASP A 278 -22.57 21.44 -8.58
N LYS A 279 -22.65 20.48 -9.51
CA LYS A 279 -23.47 20.58 -10.73
C LYS A 279 -24.92 20.12 -10.54
N ARG A 280 -25.20 19.29 -9.54
CA ARG A 280 -26.51 18.61 -9.37
C ARG A 280 -27.28 19.07 -8.14
N TYR A 281 -26.60 19.58 -7.12
CA TYR A 281 -27.15 19.89 -5.79
C TYR A 281 -26.75 21.28 -5.30
#